data_be0de9d63827cec1bf20ad06846eeafa
#
_entry.id   be0de9d63827cec1bf20ad06846eeafa
#
_cell.length_a   1.000
_cell.length_b   1.000
_cell.length_c   1.000
_cell.angle_alpha   90.00
_cell.angle_beta   90.00
_cell.angle_gamma   90.00
#
_symmetry.space_group_name_H-M   'P 1'
#
loop_
_entity.id
_entity.type
_entity.pdbx_description
1 polymer ?
#
loop_
_entity_poly.entity_id
_entity_poly.type
_entity_poly.pdbx_seq_one_letter_code
_entity_poly.pdbx_strand_id
1 'polypeptide(L)'
;MKIIRTSTISISLNVLLKGQLKFLSGFFEVVGISSGDELLDEVSQREGIKTIGINMERGISPLKDVISLFKLYSIFRSEKPIIVHSITPKAGLLTMLAGKMAGIPIRMHTFTGLIFPTRKGLVQKVLINMDRLLCSAATNIYPEGQGVKNDLLNYKITSKPLKVIANGNVNGIDLNYFLPEKISVLQKDQLKKELNITASDFVFVFVGRLVGDKGINELVQAFSQISKNANRSKSVKLLLIGPLEEHLDPLQPETVQEIKNNPDILDLGFQKDVRPYFAVSDALVFPSYREGFPNVVMQAGAMGLPSIVSDINGCNEIIVEGQNGMIIPVKNSDKLKVAMEKILSDTDLYQKLKINSRPMIQSRYEQSVIWNELLKEYKTLLKENNIDV
;
A
#
# COMPACT_ATOMS: atom_id res chain seq x y z
N MET A 1 16.99 14.01 20.53
CA MET A 1 17.52 13.95 19.15
C MET A 1 16.40 14.20 18.16
N LYS A 2 16.69 14.90 17.05
CA LYS A 2 15.68 15.26 16.05
C LYS A 2 15.77 14.35 14.83
N ILE A 3 14.61 13.87 14.37
CA ILE A 3 14.46 13.13 13.10
C ILE A 3 13.46 13.83 12.19
N ILE A 4 13.68 13.78 10.89
CA ILE A 4 12.77 14.34 9.90
C ILE A 4 12.24 13.22 8.99
N ARG A 5 10.89 13.12 8.88
CA ARG A 5 10.21 12.23 7.95
C ARG A 5 9.67 13.04 6.77
N THR A 6 9.94 12.58 5.54
CA THR A 6 9.54 13.34 4.35
C THR A 6 8.73 12.52 3.36
N SER A 7 7.73 13.14 2.76
CA SER A 7 7.01 12.63 1.59
C SER A 7 6.71 13.74 0.59
N THR A 8 6.40 13.37 -0.65
CA THR A 8 6.12 14.35 -1.72
C THR A 8 4.80 15.10 -1.46
N ILE A 9 3.79 14.40 -0.97
CA ILE A 9 2.44 14.92 -0.73
C ILE A 9 1.94 14.49 0.65
N SER A 10 1.13 15.32 1.27
CA SER A 10 0.60 15.15 2.63
C SER A 10 -0.18 13.86 2.83
N ILE A 11 -0.97 13.45 1.84
CA ILE A 11 -1.71 12.19 1.91
C ILE A 11 -0.79 10.96 2.11
N SER A 12 0.45 11.03 1.62
CA SER A 12 1.41 9.93 1.85
C SER A 12 1.86 9.86 3.31
N LEU A 13 2.09 10.99 3.99
CA LEU A 13 2.32 11.00 5.44
C LEU A 13 1.06 10.58 6.20
N ASN A 14 -0.10 11.09 5.78
CA ASN A 14 -1.37 10.86 6.45
C ASN A 14 -1.78 9.39 6.45
N VAL A 15 -1.60 8.70 5.32
CA VAL A 15 -2.04 7.31 5.13
C VAL A 15 -0.93 6.30 5.43
N LEU A 16 0.28 6.53 4.88
CA LEU A 16 1.35 5.54 4.97
C LEU A 16 2.10 5.56 6.30
N LEU A 17 2.03 6.65 7.09
CA LEU A 17 2.72 6.75 8.37
C LEU A 17 1.77 7.02 9.54
N LYS A 18 0.48 6.74 9.37
CA LYS A 18 -0.54 6.94 10.42
C LYS A 18 -0.17 6.21 11.70
N GLY A 19 -0.07 6.96 12.81
CA GLY A 19 0.31 6.46 14.14
C GLY A 19 1.81 6.26 14.35
N GLN A 20 2.59 6.01 13.28
CA GLN A 20 4.04 5.79 13.38
C GLN A 20 4.80 7.03 13.85
N LEU A 21 4.39 8.22 13.38
CA LEU A 21 5.06 9.46 13.76
C LEU A 21 4.84 9.77 15.24
N LYS A 22 3.63 9.54 15.75
CA LYS A 22 3.30 9.62 17.18
C LYS A 22 4.09 8.61 18.02
N PHE A 23 4.21 7.36 17.54
CA PHE A 23 5.02 6.36 18.23
C PHE A 23 6.49 6.80 18.33
N LEU A 24 7.06 7.26 17.22
CA LEU A 24 8.46 7.74 17.19
C LEU A 24 8.68 9.00 18.03
N SER A 25 7.66 9.87 18.20
CA SER A 25 7.78 11.08 19.04
C SER A 25 7.97 10.77 20.51
N GLY A 26 7.69 9.55 20.96
CA GLY A 26 8.03 9.07 22.29
C GLY A 26 9.54 8.84 22.51
N PHE A 27 10.34 8.84 21.44
CA PHE A 27 11.80 8.58 21.50
C PHE A 27 12.63 9.70 20.88
N PHE A 28 12.06 10.47 19.96
CA PHE A 28 12.74 11.49 19.17
C PHE A 28 11.88 12.76 19.06
N GLU A 29 12.49 13.89 18.84
CA GLU A 29 11.80 15.06 18.30
C GLU A 29 11.53 14.82 16.81
N VAL A 30 10.26 14.55 16.46
CA VAL A 30 9.86 14.20 15.10
C VAL A 30 9.32 15.42 14.36
N VAL A 31 9.80 15.65 13.13
CA VAL A 31 9.29 16.67 12.23
C VAL A 31 8.81 15.99 10.92
N GLY A 32 7.58 16.28 10.51
CA GLY A 32 7.04 15.84 9.22
C GLY A 32 7.22 16.90 8.14
N ILE A 33 7.72 16.55 6.95
CA ILE A 33 7.81 17.48 5.81
C ILE A 33 7.06 16.89 4.61
N SER A 34 6.15 17.67 4.05
CA SER A 34 5.41 17.31 2.84
C SER A 34 4.84 18.56 2.15
N SER A 35 3.98 18.40 1.13
CA SER A 35 3.19 19.53 0.60
C SER A 35 2.37 20.19 1.72
N GLY A 36 2.31 21.53 1.69
CA GLY A 36 1.52 22.30 2.66
C GLY A 36 0.06 22.37 2.23
N ASP A 37 -0.80 21.64 2.91
CA ASP A 37 -2.24 21.59 2.71
C ASP A 37 -2.94 21.17 4.02
N GLU A 38 -4.28 21.19 4.05
CA GLU A 38 -5.09 20.83 5.21
C GLU A 38 -4.79 19.43 5.77
N LEU A 39 -4.43 18.48 4.90
CA LEU A 39 -4.05 17.12 5.33
C LEU A 39 -2.75 17.11 6.12
N LEU A 40 -1.81 18.01 5.84
CA LEU A 40 -0.60 18.14 6.64
C LEU A 40 -0.88 18.68 8.04
N ASP A 41 -1.85 19.58 8.18
CA ASP A 41 -2.31 20.08 9.46
C ASP A 41 -3.04 18.99 10.26
N GLU A 42 -3.85 18.16 9.61
CA GLU A 42 -4.42 16.95 10.23
C GLU A 42 -3.34 16.00 10.76
N VAL A 43 -2.28 15.77 10.00
CA VAL A 43 -1.13 14.94 10.43
C VAL A 43 -0.50 15.55 11.67
N SER A 44 -0.24 16.86 11.68
CA SER A 44 0.34 17.58 12.82
C SER A 44 -0.49 17.39 14.10
N GLN A 45 -1.78 17.62 14.01
CA GLN A 45 -2.71 17.50 15.14
C GLN A 45 -2.84 16.05 15.63
N ARG A 46 -3.06 15.10 14.70
CA ARG A 46 -3.26 13.70 15.04
C ARG A 46 -2.03 13.04 15.64
N GLU A 47 -0.86 13.31 15.06
CA GLU A 47 0.40 12.69 15.50
C GLU A 47 1.07 13.47 16.66
N GLY A 48 0.64 14.73 16.92
CA GLY A 48 1.23 15.59 17.95
C GLY A 48 2.67 16.01 17.65
N ILE A 49 3.00 16.23 16.36
CA ILE A 49 4.34 16.58 15.90
C ILE A 49 4.35 17.91 15.14
N LYS A 50 5.54 18.53 15.06
CA LYS A 50 5.76 19.65 14.15
C LYS A 50 5.71 19.19 12.70
N THR A 51 5.04 19.96 11.84
CA THR A 51 5.04 19.75 10.38
C THR A 51 5.53 21.01 9.66
N ILE A 52 6.12 20.83 8.48
CA ILE A 52 6.61 21.92 7.62
C ILE A 52 6.16 21.66 6.18
N GLY A 53 5.45 22.62 5.59
CA GLY A 53 4.96 22.54 4.22
C GLY A 53 6.05 22.91 3.21
N ILE A 54 6.34 22.01 2.26
CA ILE A 54 7.18 22.27 1.08
C ILE A 54 6.47 21.68 -0.14
N ASN A 55 6.11 22.52 -1.09
CA ASN A 55 5.48 22.07 -2.32
C ASN A 55 6.49 21.33 -3.21
N MET A 56 6.25 20.04 -3.41
CA MET A 56 7.00 19.17 -4.30
C MET A 56 6.06 18.62 -5.37
N GLU A 57 6.31 18.95 -6.62
CA GLU A 57 5.48 18.47 -7.73
C GLU A 57 5.61 16.95 -7.90
N ARG A 58 4.50 16.24 -8.16
CA ARG A 58 4.57 14.78 -8.44
C ARG A 58 5.31 14.45 -9.74
N GLY A 59 5.14 15.30 -10.77
CA GLY A 59 5.79 15.15 -12.06
C GLY A 59 7.24 15.63 -12.06
N ILE A 60 7.96 15.38 -13.16
CA ILE A 60 9.32 15.90 -13.37
C ILE A 60 9.20 17.41 -13.64
N SER A 61 9.77 18.23 -12.75
CA SER A 61 9.74 19.69 -12.83
C SER A 61 11.08 20.29 -12.37
N PRO A 62 12.11 20.31 -13.21
CA PRO A 62 13.49 20.58 -12.78
C PRO A 62 13.66 21.90 -12.02
N LEU A 63 13.07 22.99 -12.50
CA LEU A 63 13.17 24.30 -11.85
C LEU A 63 12.53 24.32 -10.46
N LYS A 64 11.32 23.79 -10.33
CA LYS A 64 10.63 23.69 -9.05
C LYS A 64 11.34 22.71 -8.10
N ASP A 65 11.93 21.66 -8.66
CA ASP A 65 12.68 20.66 -7.89
C ASP A 65 13.96 21.28 -7.28
N VAL A 66 14.67 22.14 -8.03
CA VAL A 66 15.82 22.90 -7.51
C VAL A 66 15.41 23.86 -6.39
N ILE A 67 14.29 24.57 -6.54
CA ILE A 67 13.77 25.46 -5.48
C ILE A 67 13.45 24.64 -4.21
N SER A 68 12.76 23.50 -4.38
CA SER A 68 12.41 22.62 -3.25
C SER A 68 13.65 21.99 -2.60
N LEU A 69 14.68 21.67 -3.37
CA LEU A 69 15.98 21.20 -2.87
C LEU A 69 16.64 22.22 -1.94
N PHE A 70 16.72 23.48 -2.35
CA PHE A 70 17.32 24.55 -1.54
C PHE A 70 16.47 24.89 -0.31
N LYS A 71 15.14 24.81 -0.39
CA LYS A 71 14.26 24.95 0.78
C LYS A 71 14.51 23.83 1.78
N LEU A 72 14.59 22.58 1.34
CA LEU A 72 14.94 21.43 2.19
C LEU A 72 16.30 21.61 2.83
N TYR A 73 17.31 22.00 2.05
CA TYR A 73 18.65 22.29 2.57
C TYR A 73 18.63 23.35 3.67
N SER A 74 17.94 24.48 3.48
CA SER A 74 17.82 25.55 4.48
C SER A 74 17.15 25.05 5.76
N ILE A 75 16.05 24.28 5.63
CA ILE A 75 15.36 23.67 6.77
C ILE A 75 16.28 22.69 7.50
N PHE A 76 17.00 21.84 6.79
CA PHE A 76 17.92 20.89 7.41
C PHE A 76 19.08 21.58 8.15
N ARG A 77 19.55 22.73 7.64
CA ARG A 77 20.57 23.53 8.32
C ARG A 77 20.03 24.21 9.59
N SER A 78 18.76 24.63 9.61
CA SER A 78 18.13 25.25 10.77
C SER A 78 17.66 24.21 11.81
N GLU A 79 17.02 23.13 11.36
CA GLU A 79 16.47 22.08 12.24
C GLU A 79 17.55 21.11 12.78
N LYS A 80 18.67 20.99 12.08
CA LYS A 80 19.82 20.13 12.44
C LYS A 80 19.43 18.70 12.81
N PRO A 81 18.63 17.98 11.95
CA PRO A 81 18.26 16.61 12.26
C PRO A 81 19.46 15.68 12.18
N ILE A 82 19.42 14.62 12.99
CA ILE A 82 20.42 13.57 12.97
C ILE A 82 20.08 12.49 11.95
N ILE A 83 18.77 12.29 11.74
CA ILE A 83 18.22 11.35 10.74
C ILE A 83 17.23 12.10 9.84
N VAL A 84 17.35 11.89 8.53
CA VAL A 84 16.29 12.18 7.56
C VAL A 84 15.83 10.89 6.91
N HIS A 85 14.53 10.64 6.87
CA HIS A 85 13.98 9.43 6.32
C HIS A 85 12.79 9.73 5.40
N SER A 86 12.95 9.45 4.12
CA SER A 86 11.96 9.70 3.05
C SER A 86 11.25 8.42 2.58
N ILE A 87 10.01 8.55 2.09
CA ILE A 87 9.18 7.39 1.68
C ILE A 87 8.62 7.46 0.26
N THR A 88 8.79 8.54 -0.49
CA THR A 88 8.26 8.65 -1.86
C THR A 88 9.36 9.06 -2.83
N PRO A 89 9.27 8.70 -4.12
CA PRO A 89 10.40 8.85 -5.06
C PRO A 89 10.96 10.26 -5.14
N LYS A 90 10.10 11.28 -5.37
CA LYS A 90 10.58 12.66 -5.48
C LYS A 90 11.10 13.23 -4.17
N ALA A 91 10.34 13.09 -3.07
CA ALA A 91 10.84 13.50 -1.77
C ALA A 91 12.12 12.74 -1.40
N GLY A 92 12.23 11.46 -1.81
CA GLY A 92 13.44 10.66 -1.69
C GLY A 92 14.64 11.33 -2.32
N LEU A 93 14.57 11.63 -3.60
CA LEU A 93 15.67 12.28 -4.34
C LEU A 93 16.08 13.60 -3.69
N LEU A 94 15.11 14.50 -3.45
CA LEU A 94 15.39 15.82 -2.93
C LEU A 94 15.89 15.80 -1.49
N THR A 95 15.31 14.95 -0.62
CA THR A 95 15.72 14.78 0.77
C THR A 95 17.14 14.22 0.89
N MET A 96 17.46 13.19 0.09
CA MET A 96 18.80 12.60 0.13
C MET A 96 19.86 13.56 -0.36
N LEU A 97 19.60 14.32 -1.43
CA LEU A 97 20.52 15.33 -1.95
C LEU A 97 20.69 16.49 -0.94
N ALA A 98 19.59 17.09 -0.45
CA ALA A 98 19.63 18.17 0.53
C ALA A 98 20.31 17.72 1.83
N GLY A 99 20.02 16.51 2.29
CA GLY A 99 20.63 15.93 3.48
C GLY A 99 22.14 15.71 3.33
N LYS A 100 22.59 15.24 2.15
CA LYS A 100 24.02 15.13 1.84
C LYS A 100 24.70 16.50 1.83
N MET A 101 24.09 17.50 1.19
CA MET A 101 24.61 18.89 1.17
C MET A 101 24.64 19.52 2.57
N ALA A 102 23.65 19.24 3.42
CA ALA A 102 23.59 19.75 4.80
C ALA A 102 24.50 18.99 5.79
N GLY A 103 25.15 17.90 5.36
CA GLY A 103 26.02 17.09 6.19
C GLY A 103 25.28 16.20 7.20
N ILE A 104 24.02 15.84 6.94
CA ILE A 104 23.25 14.96 7.84
C ILE A 104 23.87 13.57 7.84
N PRO A 105 24.21 13.00 9.02
CA PRO A 105 24.94 11.73 9.09
C PRO A 105 24.12 10.54 8.58
N ILE A 106 22.83 10.44 8.94
CA ILE A 106 21.98 9.31 8.63
C ILE A 106 20.87 9.75 7.65
N ARG A 107 20.98 9.27 6.42
CA ARG A 107 20.05 9.60 5.32
C ARG A 107 19.41 8.32 4.79
N MET A 108 18.17 8.08 5.20
CA MET A 108 17.41 6.86 4.94
C MET A 108 16.36 7.09 3.87
N HIS A 109 16.21 6.13 2.97
CA HIS A 109 15.10 6.12 2.02
C HIS A 109 14.41 4.77 1.99
N THR A 110 13.07 4.77 2.10
CA THR A 110 12.24 3.59 1.88
C THR A 110 11.57 3.67 0.51
N PHE A 111 11.85 2.69 -0.34
CA PHE A 111 11.18 2.51 -1.63
C PHE A 111 9.82 1.84 -1.39
N THR A 112 8.73 2.60 -1.54
CA THR A 112 7.33 2.15 -1.38
C THR A 112 6.70 1.70 -2.70
N GLY A 113 7.48 1.17 -3.58
CA GLY A 113 7.17 0.78 -4.95
C GLY A 113 8.06 1.48 -5.96
N LEU A 114 8.07 0.96 -7.18
CA LEU A 114 8.92 1.45 -8.27
C LEU A 114 8.06 1.85 -9.47
N ILE A 115 8.39 2.98 -10.09
CA ILE A 115 7.66 3.48 -11.26
C ILE A 115 8.30 2.99 -12.57
N PHE A 116 9.62 2.88 -12.60
CA PHE A 116 10.37 2.58 -13.82
C PHE A 116 10.11 1.19 -14.42
N PRO A 117 9.74 0.12 -13.67
CA PRO A 117 9.47 -1.18 -14.30
C PRO A 117 8.28 -1.16 -15.27
N THR A 118 7.35 -0.23 -15.08
CA THR A 118 6.15 -0.09 -15.94
C THR A 118 6.34 0.88 -17.10
N ARG A 119 7.49 1.53 -17.20
CA ARG A 119 7.82 2.49 -18.27
C ARG A 119 8.81 1.85 -19.24
N LYS A 120 8.88 2.41 -20.45
CA LYS A 120 9.79 1.96 -21.52
C LYS A 120 10.59 3.13 -22.07
N GLY A 121 11.68 2.83 -22.77
CA GLY A 121 12.47 3.80 -23.52
C GLY A 121 13.19 4.84 -22.65
N LEU A 122 13.20 6.09 -23.11
CA LEU A 122 13.94 7.18 -22.46
C LEU A 122 13.41 7.50 -21.05
N VAL A 123 12.09 7.49 -20.87
CA VAL A 123 11.46 7.75 -19.55
C VAL A 123 11.92 6.75 -18.50
N GLN A 124 11.98 5.46 -18.84
CA GLN A 124 12.49 4.43 -17.94
C GLN A 124 13.96 4.71 -17.55
N LYS A 125 14.81 5.04 -18.52
CA LYS A 125 16.22 5.36 -18.26
C LYS A 125 16.40 6.58 -17.36
N VAL A 126 15.59 7.63 -17.54
CA VAL A 126 15.60 8.81 -16.68
C VAL A 126 15.22 8.45 -15.24
N LEU A 127 14.14 7.70 -15.04
CA LEU A 127 13.70 7.27 -13.71
C LEU A 127 14.75 6.39 -13.01
N ILE A 128 15.35 5.43 -13.73
CA ILE A 128 16.45 4.59 -13.22
C ILE A 128 17.62 5.45 -12.75
N ASN A 129 18.03 6.46 -13.53
CA ASN A 129 19.14 7.32 -13.16
C ASN A 129 18.80 8.26 -11.99
N MET A 130 17.54 8.70 -11.87
CA MET A 130 17.07 9.44 -10.69
C MET A 130 17.15 8.58 -9.43
N ASP A 131 16.74 7.32 -9.48
CA ASP A 131 16.83 6.40 -8.33
C ASP A 131 18.29 6.03 -8.00
N ARG A 132 19.16 5.89 -9.00
CA ARG A 132 20.62 5.74 -8.79
C ARG A 132 21.22 6.95 -8.09
N LEU A 133 20.84 8.16 -8.51
CA LEU A 133 21.30 9.41 -7.88
C LEU A 133 20.80 9.51 -6.43
N LEU A 134 19.52 9.20 -6.18
CA LEU A 134 18.95 9.09 -4.84
C LEU A 134 19.78 8.14 -3.98
N CYS A 135 20.00 6.91 -4.45
CA CYS A 135 20.75 5.89 -3.74
C CYS A 135 22.22 6.30 -3.48
N SER A 136 22.84 7.06 -4.38
CA SER A 136 24.20 7.56 -4.20
C SER A 136 24.31 8.54 -3.02
N ALA A 137 23.25 9.34 -2.81
CA ALA A 137 23.17 10.34 -1.74
C ALA A 137 22.66 9.77 -0.41
N ALA A 138 21.88 8.70 -0.42
CA ALA A 138 21.41 8.00 0.78
C ALA A 138 22.56 7.27 1.48
N THR A 139 22.51 7.14 2.82
CA THR A 139 23.39 6.24 3.57
C THR A 139 22.81 4.83 3.64
N ASN A 140 21.51 4.72 3.83
CA ASN A 140 20.80 3.46 4.04
C ASN A 140 19.54 3.39 3.17
N ILE A 141 19.30 2.22 2.59
CA ILE A 141 18.22 2.01 1.62
C ILE A 141 17.37 0.83 2.05
N TYR A 142 16.04 1.07 2.10
CA TYR A 142 15.05 0.10 2.57
C TYR A 142 14.01 -0.16 1.50
N PRO A 143 14.08 -1.28 0.77
CA PRO A 143 12.94 -1.74 -0.01
C PRO A 143 11.76 -2.08 0.90
N GLU A 144 10.55 -1.74 0.48
CA GLU A 144 9.32 -2.03 1.24
C GLU A 144 9.03 -3.54 1.35
N GLY A 145 9.56 -4.36 0.41
CA GLY A 145 9.42 -5.81 0.38
C GLY A 145 10.53 -6.48 -0.42
N GLN A 146 10.52 -7.82 -0.44
CA GLN A 146 11.52 -8.60 -1.18
C GLN A 146 11.38 -8.41 -2.70
N GLY A 147 10.16 -8.27 -3.22
CA GLY A 147 9.94 -7.99 -4.63
C GLY A 147 10.58 -6.68 -5.07
N VAL A 148 10.38 -5.59 -4.32
CA VAL A 148 11.02 -4.30 -4.57
C VAL A 148 12.54 -4.40 -4.44
N LYS A 149 13.05 -5.17 -3.46
CA LYS A 149 14.49 -5.45 -3.31
C LYS A 149 15.06 -6.13 -4.53
N ASN A 150 14.39 -7.17 -5.03
CA ASN A 150 14.82 -7.90 -6.22
C ASN A 150 14.84 -7.00 -7.47
N ASP A 151 13.83 -6.16 -7.65
CA ASP A 151 13.79 -5.19 -8.74
C ASP A 151 14.96 -4.20 -8.67
N LEU A 152 15.26 -3.63 -7.51
CA LEU A 152 16.40 -2.73 -7.32
C LEU A 152 17.73 -3.40 -7.68
N LEU A 153 17.90 -4.68 -7.35
CA LEU A 153 19.08 -5.47 -7.69
C LEU A 153 19.15 -5.79 -9.20
N ASN A 154 18.04 -6.29 -9.78
CA ASN A 154 17.95 -6.68 -11.19
C ASN A 154 18.23 -5.49 -12.13
N TYR A 155 17.71 -4.31 -11.80
CA TYR A 155 17.96 -3.07 -12.56
C TYR A 155 19.28 -2.38 -12.19
N LYS A 156 20.07 -2.97 -11.27
CA LYS A 156 21.36 -2.42 -10.80
C LYS A 156 21.25 -0.96 -10.39
N ILE A 157 20.23 -0.67 -9.54
CA ILE A 157 19.97 0.69 -9.06
C ILE A 157 21.07 1.11 -8.07
N THR A 158 21.53 0.19 -7.21
CA THR A 158 22.57 0.45 -6.23
C THR A 158 23.38 -0.80 -5.93
N SER A 159 24.64 -0.62 -5.52
CA SER A 159 25.49 -1.68 -4.94
C SER A 159 25.48 -1.64 -3.40
N LYS A 160 24.81 -0.67 -2.79
CA LYS A 160 24.71 -0.59 -1.32
C LYS A 160 23.85 -1.74 -0.78
N PRO A 161 24.09 -2.17 0.46
CA PRO A 161 23.23 -3.15 1.11
C PRO A 161 21.76 -2.70 1.13
N LEU A 162 20.86 -3.62 0.81
CA LEU A 162 19.42 -3.41 0.82
C LEU A 162 18.81 -4.24 1.96
N LYS A 163 18.14 -3.59 2.90
CA LYS A 163 17.50 -4.23 4.05
C LYS A 163 15.99 -3.99 4.01
N VAL A 164 15.21 -5.06 4.03
CA VAL A 164 13.76 -4.99 4.29
C VAL A 164 13.55 -4.94 5.81
N ILE A 165 12.78 -3.96 6.30
CA ILE A 165 12.47 -3.85 7.72
C ILE A 165 11.35 -4.82 8.07
N ALA A 166 11.53 -5.60 9.11
CA ALA A 166 10.61 -6.67 9.52
C ALA A 166 10.25 -7.61 8.34
N ASN A 167 8.96 -7.81 8.09
CA ASN A 167 8.45 -8.62 6.99
C ASN A 167 8.03 -7.79 5.76
N GLY A 168 8.45 -6.53 5.71
CA GLY A 168 8.00 -5.59 4.68
C GLY A 168 6.85 -4.70 5.16
N ASN A 169 6.36 -3.87 4.25
CA ASN A 169 5.46 -2.75 4.46
C ASN A 169 6.08 -1.61 5.30
N VAL A 170 5.63 -0.38 5.05
CA VAL A 170 6.19 0.83 5.71
C VAL A 170 5.63 1.04 7.10
N ASN A 171 4.38 0.65 7.35
CA ASN A 171 3.65 1.02 8.57
C ASN A 171 2.96 -0.14 9.27
N GLY A 172 2.78 -1.27 8.58
CA GLY A 172 1.95 -2.35 9.09
C GLY A 172 0.45 -2.00 9.06
N ILE A 173 -0.33 -2.81 9.77
CA ILE A 173 -1.77 -2.66 9.84
C ILE A 173 -2.25 -2.49 11.29
N ASP A 174 -3.17 -1.56 11.52
CA ASP A 174 -3.84 -1.37 12.81
C ASP A 174 -4.91 -2.45 13.01
N LEU A 175 -4.55 -3.51 13.73
CA LEU A 175 -5.44 -4.64 14.01
C LEU A 175 -6.58 -4.28 14.97
N ASN A 176 -6.44 -3.20 15.74
CA ASN A 176 -7.52 -2.70 16.59
C ASN A 176 -8.55 -1.92 15.76
N TYR A 177 -8.11 -1.23 14.70
CA TYR A 177 -9.01 -0.58 13.76
C TYR A 177 -9.68 -1.59 12.84
N PHE A 178 -8.90 -2.49 12.21
CA PHE A 178 -9.38 -3.60 11.36
C PHE A 178 -9.70 -4.83 12.21
N LEU A 179 -10.73 -4.70 13.03
CA LEU A 179 -11.23 -5.75 13.93
C LEU A 179 -12.67 -6.08 13.54
N PRO A 180 -12.98 -7.35 13.10
CA PRO A 180 -14.32 -7.74 12.62
C PRO A 180 -15.43 -7.47 13.63
N GLU A 181 -15.12 -7.61 14.93
CA GLU A 181 -16.05 -7.43 16.05
C GLU A 181 -16.46 -5.95 16.26
N LYS A 182 -15.72 -5.00 15.70
CA LYS A 182 -16.09 -3.57 15.73
C LYS A 182 -17.23 -3.21 14.80
N ILE A 183 -17.58 -4.08 13.89
CA ILE A 183 -18.77 -3.93 13.03
C ILE A 183 -19.86 -4.77 13.67
N SER A 184 -20.84 -4.10 14.27
CA SER A 184 -21.92 -4.76 14.99
C SER A 184 -22.78 -5.64 14.08
N VAL A 185 -23.46 -6.63 14.63
CA VAL A 185 -24.41 -7.48 13.88
C VAL A 185 -25.44 -6.63 13.18
N LEU A 186 -26.01 -5.66 13.88
CA LEU A 186 -26.99 -4.74 13.31
C LEU A 186 -26.48 -3.97 12.08
N GLN A 187 -25.24 -3.47 12.14
CA GLN A 187 -24.61 -2.79 10.99
C GLN A 187 -24.42 -3.74 9.80
N LYS A 188 -23.99 -4.98 10.07
CA LYS A 188 -23.83 -6.00 9.01
C LYS A 188 -25.17 -6.35 8.38
N ASP A 189 -26.21 -6.56 9.16
CA ASP A 189 -27.54 -6.92 8.70
C ASP A 189 -28.19 -5.77 7.91
N GLN A 190 -28.03 -4.56 8.39
CA GLN A 190 -28.50 -3.38 7.68
C GLN A 190 -27.82 -3.23 6.32
N LEU A 191 -26.47 -3.32 6.27
CA LEU A 191 -25.72 -3.23 5.03
C LEU A 191 -26.05 -4.35 4.06
N LYS A 192 -26.21 -5.58 4.54
CA LYS A 192 -26.66 -6.72 3.70
C LYS A 192 -28.03 -6.45 3.09
N LYS A 193 -28.97 -5.92 3.88
CA LYS A 193 -30.30 -5.55 3.39
C LYS A 193 -30.24 -4.46 2.32
N GLU A 194 -29.45 -3.39 2.56
CA GLU A 194 -29.26 -2.30 1.60
C GLU A 194 -28.67 -2.77 0.28
N LEU A 195 -27.74 -3.73 0.34
CA LEU A 195 -27.06 -4.31 -0.83
C LEU A 195 -27.78 -5.53 -1.42
N ASN A 196 -28.95 -5.90 -0.91
CA ASN A 196 -29.67 -7.12 -1.31
C ASN A 196 -28.80 -8.38 -1.24
N ILE A 197 -27.98 -8.51 -0.19
CA ILE A 197 -27.14 -9.68 0.09
C ILE A 197 -27.92 -10.61 1.01
N THR A 198 -28.13 -11.85 0.57
CA THR A 198 -28.80 -12.90 1.34
C THR A 198 -27.81 -13.80 2.07
N ALA A 199 -28.32 -14.66 2.97
CA ALA A 199 -27.47 -15.61 3.68
C ALA A 199 -26.87 -16.72 2.77
N SER A 200 -27.44 -16.93 1.60
CA SER A 200 -26.97 -17.90 0.60
C SER A 200 -25.94 -17.33 -0.37
N ASP A 201 -25.74 -16.00 -0.37
CA ASP A 201 -24.78 -15.36 -1.25
C ASP A 201 -23.36 -15.53 -0.75
N PHE A 202 -22.44 -15.83 -1.67
CA PHE A 202 -21.02 -15.69 -1.45
C PHE A 202 -20.55 -14.34 -2.02
N VAL A 203 -19.96 -13.51 -1.18
CA VAL A 203 -19.65 -12.12 -1.52
C VAL A 203 -18.16 -11.95 -1.76
N PHE A 204 -17.79 -11.70 -3.00
CA PHE A 204 -16.46 -11.21 -3.35
C PHE A 204 -16.39 -9.69 -3.20
N VAL A 205 -15.25 -9.17 -2.80
CA VAL A 205 -15.00 -7.73 -2.70
C VAL A 205 -13.70 -7.35 -3.38
N PHE A 206 -13.71 -6.22 -4.09
CA PHE A 206 -12.55 -5.51 -4.56
C PHE A 206 -12.53 -4.12 -3.92
N VAL A 207 -11.36 -3.66 -3.47
CA VAL A 207 -11.17 -2.29 -2.95
C VAL A 207 -9.95 -1.66 -3.61
N GLY A 208 -10.16 -0.54 -4.28
CA GLY A 208 -9.13 0.19 -5.00
C GLY A 208 -9.72 1.04 -6.12
N ARG A 209 -8.89 1.82 -6.81
CA ARG A 209 -9.34 2.57 -8.00
C ARG A 209 -9.85 1.61 -9.08
N LEU A 210 -10.97 1.93 -9.71
CA LEU A 210 -11.51 1.14 -10.80
C LEU A 210 -10.85 1.57 -12.11
N VAL A 211 -9.70 0.99 -12.40
CA VAL A 211 -8.86 1.27 -13.58
C VAL A 211 -8.28 -0.03 -14.14
N GLY A 212 -7.80 0.01 -15.39
CA GLY A 212 -7.30 -1.18 -16.09
C GLY A 212 -6.14 -1.87 -15.37
N ASP A 213 -5.15 -1.11 -14.85
CA ASP A 213 -3.97 -1.66 -14.18
C ASP A 213 -4.27 -2.35 -12.83
N LYS A 214 -5.50 -2.19 -12.32
CA LYS A 214 -6.00 -2.92 -11.15
C LYS A 214 -6.68 -4.26 -11.49
N GLY A 215 -6.71 -4.63 -12.78
CA GLY A 215 -7.24 -5.90 -13.24
C GLY A 215 -8.77 -5.99 -13.15
N ILE A 216 -9.46 -4.84 -13.19
CA ILE A 216 -10.93 -4.80 -13.11
C ILE A 216 -11.57 -5.47 -14.34
N ASN A 217 -10.94 -5.34 -15.52
CA ASN A 217 -11.44 -5.99 -16.72
C ASN A 217 -11.46 -7.52 -16.55
N GLU A 218 -10.38 -8.11 -16.07
CA GLU A 218 -10.26 -9.54 -15.80
C GLU A 218 -11.19 -9.99 -14.68
N LEU A 219 -11.34 -9.16 -13.63
CA LEU A 219 -12.24 -9.46 -12.51
C LEU A 219 -13.69 -9.54 -12.95
N VAL A 220 -14.16 -8.52 -13.66
CA VAL A 220 -15.55 -8.46 -14.16
C VAL A 220 -15.81 -9.58 -15.16
N GLN A 221 -14.87 -9.84 -16.08
CA GLN A 221 -14.98 -10.95 -17.03
C GLN A 221 -15.08 -12.31 -16.32
N ALA A 222 -14.21 -12.60 -15.35
CA ALA A 222 -14.23 -13.84 -14.59
C ALA A 222 -15.51 -13.98 -13.77
N PHE A 223 -15.92 -12.93 -13.06
CA PHE A 223 -17.12 -12.91 -12.24
C PHE A 223 -18.38 -13.10 -13.08
N SER A 224 -18.49 -12.43 -14.22
CA SER A 224 -19.64 -12.54 -15.13
C SER A 224 -19.87 -13.97 -15.61
N GLN A 225 -18.79 -14.71 -15.91
CA GLN A 225 -18.89 -16.12 -16.29
C GLN A 225 -19.40 -17.00 -15.13
N ILE A 226 -18.99 -16.67 -13.89
CA ILE A 226 -19.46 -17.38 -12.68
C ILE A 226 -20.91 -17.03 -12.39
N SER A 227 -21.28 -15.74 -12.42
CA SER A 227 -22.64 -15.28 -12.08
C SER A 227 -23.70 -15.78 -13.06
N LYS A 228 -23.36 -15.97 -14.33
CA LYS A 228 -24.26 -16.52 -15.37
C LYS A 228 -24.36 -18.05 -15.39
N ASN A 229 -23.53 -18.75 -14.60
CA ASN A 229 -23.59 -20.22 -14.55
C ASN A 229 -24.80 -20.69 -13.73
N ALA A 230 -25.82 -21.25 -14.40
CA ALA A 230 -27.04 -21.73 -13.75
C ALA A 230 -26.82 -22.93 -12.81
N ASN A 231 -25.73 -23.68 -12.99
CA ASN A 231 -25.42 -24.88 -12.21
C ASN A 231 -24.55 -24.59 -10.95
N ARG A 232 -24.37 -23.33 -10.60
CA ARG A 232 -23.58 -22.96 -9.41
C ARG A 232 -24.27 -23.39 -8.11
N SER A 233 -23.47 -23.81 -7.13
CA SER A 233 -23.96 -24.26 -5.83
C SER A 233 -24.39 -23.12 -4.89
N LYS A 234 -23.93 -21.88 -5.15
CA LYS A 234 -24.23 -20.68 -4.35
C LYS A 234 -24.47 -19.49 -5.28
N SER A 235 -25.38 -18.60 -4.91
CA SER A 235 -25.42 -17.28 -5.53
C SER A 235 -24.18 -16.48 -5.16
N VAL A 236 -23.78 -15.55 -6.02
CA VAL A 236 -22.54 -14.76 -5.84
C VAL A 236 -22.82 -13.28 -6.03
N LYS A 237 -22.11 -12.45 -5.26
CA LYS A 237 -22.11 -10.98 -5.42
C LYS A 237 -20.68 -10.49 -5.53
N LEU A 238 -20.47 -9.39 -6.26
CA LEU A 238 -19.20 -8.69 -6.36
C LEU A 238 -19.38 -7.24 -5.92
N LEU A 239 -18.70 -6.86 -4.85
CA LEU A 239 -18.65 -5.46 -4.40
C LEU A 239 -17.40 -4.79 -5.00
N LEU A 240 -17.59 -3.73 -5.76
CA LEU A 240 -16.53 -2.87 -6.29
C LEU A 240 -16.49 -1.57 -5.48
N ILE A 241 -15.40 -1.33 -4.77
CA ILE A 241 -15.26 -0.19 -3.86
C ILE A 241 -14.07 0.67 -4.29
N GLY A 242 -14.36 1.88 -4.73
CA GLY A 242 -13.37 2.86 -5.13
C GLY A 242 -13.83 3.75 -6.27
N PRO A 243 -13.08 4.82 -6.56
CA PRO A 243 -13.44 5.72 -7.64
C PRO A 243 -13.14 5.11 -9.00
N LEU A 244 -14.03 5.35 -9.96
CA LEU A 244 -13.77 5.14 -11.38
C LEU A 244 -12.94 6.32 -11.90
N GLU A 245 -11.73 6.06 -12.38
CA GLU A 245 -10.80 7.09 -12.89
C GLU A 245 -10.55 6.93 -14.39
N GLU A 246 -11.52 7.33 -15.21
CA GLU A 246 -11.52 7.16 -16.66
C GLU A 246 -10.35 7.87 -17.38
N HIS A 247 -9.79 8.95 -16.77
CA HIS A 247 -8.73 9.75 -17.41
C HIS A 247 -7.32 9.15 -17.28
N LEU A 248 -7.11 8.21 -16.38
CA LEU A 248 -5.77 7.66 -16.10
C LEU A 248 -5.50 6.35 -16.84
N ASP A 249 -6.42 5.41 -16.75
CA ASP A 249 -6.33 4.09 -17.36
C ASP A 249 -7.76 3.50 -17.44
N PRO A 250 -8.53 3.88 -18.49
CA PRO A 250 -9.95 3.56 -18.57
C PRO A 250 -10.20 2.05 -18.66
N LEU A 251 -11.33 1.65 -18.10
CA LEU A 251 -11.85 0.28 -18.28
C LEU A 251 -12.30 0.06 -19.73
N GLN A 252 -12.32 -1.19 -20.15
CA GLN A 252 -12.89 -1.55 -21.45
C GLN A 252 -14.41 -1.25 -21.47
N PRO A 253 -14.97 -0.80 -22.62
CA PRO A 253 -16.39 -0.48 -22.71
C PRO A 253 -17.30 -1.63 -22.28
N GLU A 254 -16.93 -2.86 -22.64
CA GLU A 254 -17.67 -4.09 -22.30
C GLU A 254 -17.68 -4.31 -20.79
N THR A 255 -16.58 -4.00 -20.10
CA THR A 255 -16.48 -4.09 -18.63
C THR A 255 -17.39 -3.07 -17.96
N VAL A 256 -17.41 -1.83 -18.46
CA VAL A 256 -18.30 -0.77 -17.94
C VAL A 256 -19.76 -1.14 -18.14
N GLN A 257 -20.10 -1.70 -19.31
CA GLN A 257 -21.46 -2.15 -19.60
C GLN A 257 -21.87 -3.33 -18.70
N GLU A 258 -20.99 -4.30 -18.47
CA GLU A 258 -21.27 -5.44 -17.60
C GLU A 258 -21.46 -4.97 -16.15
N ILE A 259 -20.64 -4.05 -15.63
CA ILE A 259 -20.82 -3.47 -14.29
C ILE A 259 -22.21 -2.84 -14.14
N LYS A 260 -22.68 -2.11 -15.17
CA LYS A 260 -23.98 -1.43 -15.13
C LYS A 260 -25.18 -2.38 -15.24
N ASN A 261 -25.04 -3.47 -16.00
CA ASN A 261 -26.16 -4.33 -16.39
C ASN A 261 -26.27 -5.61 -15.54
N ASN A 262 -25.20 -6.03 -14.86
CA ASN A 262 -25.20 -7.24 -14.07
C ASN A 262 -25.66 -6.92 -12.63
N PRO A 263 -26.85 -7.40 -12.17
CA PRO A 263 -27.37 -7.09 -10.85
C PRO A 263 -26.57 -7.71 -9.69
N ASP A 264 -25.64 -8.60 -10.01
CA ASP A 264 -24.76 -9.24 -9.03
C ASP A 264 -23.44 -8.48 -8.85
N ILE A 265 -23.19 -7.42 -9.64
CA ILE A 265 -22.05 -6.51 -9.50
C ILE A 265 -22.55 -5.20 -8.92
N LEU A 266 -22.03 -4.83 -7.74
CA LEU A 266 -22.42 -3.63 -7.01
C LEU A 266 -21.26 -2.64 -7.03
N ASP A 267 -21.37 -1.59 -7.86
CA ASP A 267 -20.44 -0.46 -7.86
C ASP A 267 -20.84 0.52 -6.75
N LEU A 268 -20.01 0.58 -5.70
CA LEU A 268 -20.30 1.34 -4.49
C LEU A 268 -19.54 2.67 -4.43
N GLY A 269 -18.73 2.97 -5.46
CA GLY A 269 -17.93 4.19 -5.50
C GLY A 269 -16.92 4.27 -4.34
N PHE A 270 -16.40 5.46 -4.09
CA PHE A 270 -15.44 5.70 -3.01
C PHE A 270 -16.13 5.60 -1.63
N GLN A 271 -15.56 4.77 -0.76
CA GLN A 271 -15.99 4.62 0.62
C GLN A 271 -14.88 5.06 1.58
N LYS A 272 -15.21 5.96 2.52
CA LYS A 272 -14.26 6.45 3.53
C LYS A 272 -13.85 5.35 4.52
N ASP A 273 -14.77 4.44 4.84
CA ASP A 273 -14.55 3.28 5.70
C ASP A 273 -14.94 1.99 4.96
N VAL A 274 -13.95 1.16 4.68
CA VAL A 274 -14.15 -0.10 3.96
C VAL A 274 -14.44 -1.30 4.86
N ARG A 275 -14.30 -1.15 6.19
CA ARG A 275 -14.47 -2.25 7.16
C ARG A 275 -15.87 -2.85 7.17
N PRO A 276 -16.98 -2.09 7.09
CA PRO A 276 -18.32 -2.68 6.99
C PRO A 276 -18.47 -3.60 5.79
N TYR A 277 -17.88 -3.23 4.65
CA TYR A 277 -17.94 -4.01 3.42
C TYR A 277 -17.08 -5.28 3.51
N PHE A 278 -15.89 -5.21 4.10
CA PHE A 278 -15.13 -6.42 4.42
C PHE A 278 -15.91 -7.34 5.37
N ALA A 279 -16.60 -6.77 6.35
CA ALA A 279 -17.34 -7.55 7.35
C ALA A 279 -18.57 -8.31 6.80
N VAL A 280 -19.08 -7.93 5.62
CA VAL A 280 -20.18 -8.61 4.92
C VAL A 280 -19.70 -9.42 3.71
N SER A 281 -18.41 -9.45 3.46
CA SER A 281 -17.80 -10.19 2.35
C SER A 281 -17.17 -11.50 2.81
N ASP A 282 -16.91 -12.40 1.87
CA ASP A 282 -16.34 -13.72 2.10
C ASP A 282 -14.88 -13.83 1.61
N ALA A 283 -14.52 -13.13 0.54
CA ALA A 283 -13.16 -13.12 0.01
C ALA A 283 -12.82 -11.80 -0.70
N LEU A 284 -11.56 -11.35 -0.55
CA LEU A 284 -11.00 -10.28 -1.38
C LEU A 284 -10.53 -10.86 -2.72
N VAL A 285 -10.81 -10.14 -3.83
CA VAL A 285 -10.22 -10.42 -5.14
C VAL A 285 -9.45 -9.18 -5.60
N PHE A 286 -8.14 -9.31 -5.74
CA PHE A 286 -7.24 -8.19 -6.02
C PHE A 286 -6.25 -8.52 -7.15
N PRO A 287 -6.72 -8.53 -8.42
CA PRO A 287 -5.94 -8.96 -9.58
C PRO A 287 -5.08 -7.83 -10.19
N SER A 288 -4.54 -6.94 -9.36
CA SER A 288 -3.72 -5.80 -9.79
C SER A 288 -2.48 -6.25 -10.58
N TYR A 289 -2.05 -5.44 -11.56
CA TYR A 289 -0.87 -5.76 -12.36
C TYR A 289 0.45 -5.31 -11.71
N ARG A 290 0.38 -4.40 -10.75
CA ARG A 290 1.56 -3.88 -10.05
C ARG A 290 1.17 -3.24 -8.72
N GLU A 291 1.98 -3.50 -7.70
CA GLU A 291 1.91 -2.85 -6.39
C GLU A 291 3.34 -2.67 -5.82
N GLY A 292 3.47 -1.88 -4.78
CA GLY A 292 4.62 -1.95 -3.89
C GLY A 292 4.36 -2.98 -2.81
N PHE A 293 3.45 -2.61 -1.87
CA PHE A 293 2.99 -3.50 -0.81
C PHE A 293 1.52 -3.13 -0.47
N PRO A 294 0.51 -3.83 -1.03
CA PRO A 294 -0.87 -3.37 -1.02
C PRO A 294 -1.53 -3.48 0.36
N ASN A 295 -1.79 -2.33 0.99
CA ASN A 295 -2.45 -2.26 2.29
C ASN A 295 -3.82 -2.96 2.29
N VAL A 296 -4.54 -2.91 1.18
CA VAL A 296 -5.89 -3.49 1.06
C VAL A 296 -5.89 -5.01 1.28
N VAL A 297 -4.85 -5.72 0.85
CA VAL A 297 -4.71 -7.17 1.07
C VAL A 297 -4.47 -7.46 2.55
N MET A 298 -3.65 -6.65 3.23
CA MET A 298 -3.47 -6.76 4.68
C MET A 298 -4.75 -6.39 5.44
N GLN A 299 -5.49 -5.36 5.00
CA GLN A 299 -6.76 -4.94 5.61
C GLN A 299 -7.81 -6.05 5.54
N ALA A 300 -7.98 -6.65 4.36
CA ALA A 300 -8.89 -7.78 4.17
C ALA A 300 -8.49 -8.97 5.05
N GLY A 301 -7.21 -9.35 5.04
CA GLY A 301 -6.71 -10.43 5.91
C GLY A 301 -6.88 -10.13 7.40
N ALA A 302 -6.66 -8.88 7.84
CA ALA A 302 -6.93 -8.44 9.22
C ALA A 302 -8.42 -8.56 9.59
N MET A 303 -9.33 -8.35 8.63
CA MET A 303 -10.76 -8.56 8.78
C MET A 303 -11.18 -10.04 8.64
N GLY A 304 -10.21 -10.97 8.48
CA GLY A 304 -10.46 -12.40 8.40
C GLY A 304 -10.85 -12.90 7.02
N LEU A 305 -10.65 -12.12 5.96
CA LEU A 305 -10.96 -12.54 4.59
C LEU A 305 -9.75 -13.20 3.93
N PRO A 306 -9.91 -14.39 3.34
CA PRO A 306 -8.93 -14.91 2.39
C PRO A 306 -8.90 -14.04 1.13
N SER A 307 -7.76 -14.04 0.43
CA SER A 307 -7.59 -13.19 -0.75
C SER A 307 -7.14 -13.99 -1.97
N ILE A 308 -7.70 -13.64 -3.14
CA ILE A 308 -7.17 -14.04 -4.45
C ILE A 308 -6.40 -12.85 -4.99
N VAL A 309 -5.10 -13.01 -5.23
CA VAL A 309 -4.22 -11.91 -5.65
C VAL A 309 -3.38 -12.27 -6.86
N SER A 310 -2.93 -11.30 -7.62
CA SER A 310 -1.93 -11.52 -8.67
C SER A 310 -0.55 -11.84 -8.09
N ASP A 311 0.24 -12.60 -8.85
CA ASP A 311 1.67 -12.88 -8.57
C ASP A 311 2.52 -11.65 -8.90
N ILE A 312 2.53 -10.69 -7.97
CA ILE A 312 3.26 -9.42 -8.05
C ILE A 312 3.84 -9.04 -6.69
N ASN A 313 4.80 -8.11 -6.71
CA ASN A 313 5.43 -7.57 -5.50
C ASN A 313 4.39 -7.20 -4.43
N GLY A 314 4.69 -7.52 -3.20
CA GLY A 314 3.83 -7.30 -2.04
C GLY A 314 2.66 -8.28 -1.96
N CYS A 315 1.93 -8.54 -3.04
CA CYS A 315 0.82 -9.50 -3.04
C CYS A 315 1.29 -10.92 -2.67
N ASN A 316 2.33 -11.42 -3.36
CA ASN A 316 2.93 -12.74 -3.13
C ASN A 316 3.82 -12.81 -1.86
N GLU A 317 4.01 -11.69 -1.18
CA GLU A 317 4.65 -11.62 0.14
C GLU A 317 3.62 -11.68 1.27
N ILE A 318 2.44 -11.05 1.07
CA ILE A 318 1.34 -11.06 2.03
C ILE A 318 0.59 -12.37 1.99
N ILE A 319 0.29 -12.87 0.79
CA ILE A 319 -0.44 -14.12 0.56
C ILE A 319 0.56 -15.26 0.38
N VAL A 320 0.32 -16.33 1.12
CA VAL A 320 1.00 -17.61 0.98
C VAL A 320 0.00 -18.59 0.36
N GLU A 321 0.33 -19.09 -0.83
CA GLU A 321 -0.54 -19.97 -1.61
C GLU A 321 -1.10 -21.12 -0.78
N GLY A 322 -2.43 -21.28 -0.77
CA GLY A 322 -3.13 -22.34 -0.06
C GLY A 322 -3.09 -22.25 1.47
N GLN A 323 -2.59 -21.12 2.05
CA GLN A 323 -2.59 -20.86 3.48
C GLN A 323 -3.60 -19.78 3.88
N ASN A 324 -3.48 -18.57 3.36
CA ASN A 324 -4.38 -17.44 3.63
C ASN A 324 -4.96 -16.83 2.35
N GLY A 325 -4.75 -17.45 1.20
CA GLY A 325 -5.27 -17.02 -0.09
C GLY A 325 -4.73 -17.84 -1.24
N MET A 326 -4.96 -17.34 -2.45
CA MET A 326 -4.53 -17.95 -3.72
C MET A 326 -3.84 -16.90 -4.57
N ILE A 327 -2.84 -17.34 -5.33
CA ILE A 327 -2.00 -16.48 -6.19
C ILE A 327 -2.27 -16.86 -7.66
N ILE A 328 -2.54 -15.87 -8.50
CA ILE A 328 -2.82 -16.08 -9.93
C ILE A 328 -1.87 -15.25 -10.80
N PRO A 329 -1.62 -15.67 -12.04
CA PRO A 329 -0.90 -14.82 -13.00
C PRO A 329 -1.65 -13.52 -13.29
N VAL A 330 -0.92 -12.42 -13.52
CA VAL A 330 -1.49 -11.15 -13.97
C VAL A 330 -2.18 -11.29 -15.32
N LYS A 331 -3.22 -10.48 -15.58
CA LYS A 331 -3.93 -10.40 -16.87
C LYS A 331 -4.50 -11.75 -17.34
N ASN A 332 -4.99 -12.57 -16.42
CA ASN A 332 -5.51 -13.90 -16.73
C ASN A 332 -6.88 -14.13 -16.07
N SER A 333 -7.94 -13.77 -16.79
CA SER A 333 -9.31 -13.92 -16.32
C SER A 333 -9.72 -15.39 -16.12
N ASP A 334 -9.16 -16.33 -16.91
CA ASP A 334 -9.49 -17.76 -16.78
C ASP A 334 -8.90 -18.35 -15.48
N LYS A 335 -7.64 -18.01 -15.16
CA LYS A 335 -7.04 -18.45 -13.88
C LYS A 335 -7.71 -17.78 -12.69
N LEU A 336 -8.11 -16.51 -12.83
CA LEU A 336 -8.90 -15.83 -11.82
C LEU A 336 -10.24 -16.51 -11.58
N LYS A 337 -10.97 -16.82 -12.66
CA LYS A 337 -12.23 -17.58 -12.59
C LYS A 337 -12.05 -18.91 -11.87
N VAL A 338 -11.04 -19.70 -12.27
CA VAL A 338 -10.76 -21.02 -11.65
C VAL A 338 -10.49 -20.86 -10.15
N ALA A 339 -9.71 -19.84 -9.72
CA ALA A 339 -9.45 -19.58 -8.31
C ALA A 339 -10.73 -19.19 -7.55
N MET A 340 -11.59 -18.35 -8.14
CA MET A 340 -12.87 -17.97 -7.53
C MET A 340 -13.82 -19.18 -7.43
N GLU A 341 -13.93 -19.98 -8.48
CA GLU A 341 -14.76 -21.22 -8.47
C GLU A 341 -14.25 -22.23 -7.43
N LYS A 342 -12.92 -22.33 -7.27
CA LYS A 342 -12.33 -23.23 -6.28
C LYS A 342 -12.68 -22.82 -4.83
N ILE A 343 -12.64 -21.54 -4.51
CA ILE A 343 -13.08 -21.04 -3.20
C ILE A 343 -14.58 -21.29 -2.95
N LEU A 344 -15.40 -21.22 -4.00
CA LEU A 344 -16.84 -21.47 -3.91
C LEU A 344 -17.17 -22.93 -3.68
N SER A 345 -16.45 -23.85 -4.33
CA SER A 345 -16.76 -25.29 -4.34
C SER A 345 -16.03 -26.10 -3.28
N ASP A 346 -14.81 -25.70 -2.90
CA ASP A 346 -13.98 -26.40 -1.92
C ASP A 346 -14.10 -25.75 -0.53
N THR A 347 -15.08 -26.25 0.24
CA THR A 347 -15.39 -25.72 1.57
C THR A 347 -14.22 -25.89 2.54
N ASP A 348 -13.47 -26.97 2.47
CA ASP A 348 -12.36 -27.24 3.38
C ASP A 348 -11.21 -26.28 3.11
N LEU A 349 -10.89 -26.07 1.84
CA LEU A 349 -9.91 -25.06 1.45
C LEU A 349 -10.35 -23.67 1.92
N TYR A 350 -11.59 -23.27 1.64
CA TYR A 350 -12.09 -21.96 2.05
C TYR A 350 -11.98 -21.73 3.56
N GLN A 351 -12.40 -22.70 4.37
CA GLN A 351 -12.31 -22.62 5.83
C GLN A 351 -10.87 -22.52 6.30
N LYS A 352 -9.97 -23.31 5.72
CA LYS A 352 -8.53 -23.24 6.02
C LYS A 352 -7.97 -21.83 5.73
N LEU A 353 -8.25 -21.30 4.54
CA LEU A 353 -7.79 -19.96 4.13
C LEU A 353 -8.31 -18.88 5.08
N LYS A 354 -9.61 -18.95 5.43
CA LYS A 354 -10.29 -18.00 6.30
C LYS A 354 -9.71 -17.99 7.71
N ILE A 355 -9.54 -19.16 8.32
CA ILE A 355 -8.99 -19.31 9.68
C ILE A 355 -7.58 -18.72 9.75
N ASN A 356 -6.76 -18.90 8.73
CA ASN A 356 -5.38 -18.44 8.70
C ASN A 356 -5.24 -16.96 8.36
N SER A 357 -6.24 -16.33 7.73
CA SER A 357 -6.12 -14.96 7.18
C SER A 357 -5.67 -13.95 8.24
N ARG A 358 -6.43 -13.80 9.34
CA ARG A 358 -6.09 -12.82 10.38
C ARG A 358 -4.81 -13.18 11.16
N PRO A 359 -4.59 -14.42 11.65
CA PRO A 359 -3.37 -14.77 12.38
C PRO A 359 -2.08 -14.53 11.58
N MET A 360 -2.10 -14.79 10.26
CA MET A 360 -0.94 -14.58 9.39
C MET A 360 -0.65 -13.09 9.14
N ILE A 361 -1.67 -12.23 9.13
CA ILE A 361 -1.45 -10.77 9.08
C ILE A 361 -0.95 -10.27 10.43
N GLN A 362 -1.54 -10.71 11.53
CA GLN A 362 -1.16 -10.31 12.88
C GLN A 362 0.32 -10.61 13.16
N SER A 363 0.74 -11.83 12.94
CA SER A 363 2.11 -12.24 13.26
C SER A 363 3.20 -11.55 12.42
N ARG A 364 2.85 -11.02 11.24
CA ARG A 364 3.83 -10.47 10.29
C ARG A 364 3.74 -8.96 10.11
N TYR A 365 2.55 -8.38 10.18
CA TYR A 365 2.29 -7.01 9.71
C TYR A 365 1.55 -6.13 10.73
N GLU A 366 1.42 -6.54 11.99
CA GLU A 366 0.90 -5.65 13.02
C GLU A 366 1.79 -4.41 13.17
N GLN A 367 1.17 -3.23 13.35
CA GLN A 367 1.91 -1.96 13.43
C GLN A 367 3.01 -1.96 14.47
N SER A 368 2.75 -2.51 15.64
CA SER A 368 3.73 -2.60 16.73
C SER A 368 5.00 -3.35 16.33
N VAL A 369 4.88 -4.42 15.52
CA VAL A 369 6.02 -5.18 15.01
C VAL A 369 6.88 -4.32 14.09
N ILE A 370 6.26 -3.67 13.11
CA ILE A 370 6.95 -2.84 12.13
C ILE A 370 7.61 -1.61 12.82
N TRP A 371 6.88 -0.96 13.71
CA TRP A 371 7.37 0.24 14.40
C TRP A 371 8.55 -0.06 15.33
N ASN A 372 8.50 -1.17 16.08
CA ASN A 372 9.59 -1.58 16.95
C ASN A 372 10.86 -1.95 16.15
N GLU A 373 10.72 -2.66 15.02
CA GLU A 373 11.86 -2.96 14.16
C GLU A 373 12.44 -1.70 13.50
N LEU A 374 11.60 -0.73 13.11
CA LEU A 374 12.06 0.57 12.61
C LEU A 374 12.81 1.37 13.71
N LEU A 375 12.28 1.39 14.93
CA LEU A 375 12.94 2.05 16.08
C LEU A 375 14.28 1.40 16.39
N LYS A 376 14.34 0.08 16.38
CA LYS A 376 15.57 -0.69 16.57
C LYS A 376 16.60 -0.36 15.48
N GLU A 377 16.16 -0.24 14.23
CA GLU A 377 17.01 0.18 13.13
C GLU A 377 17.58 1.59 13.35
N TYR A 378 16.73 2.57 13.72
CA TYR A 378 17.22 3.92 14.04
C TYR A 378 18.27 3.91 15.15
N LYS A 379 18.03 3.16 16.24
CA LYS A 379 18.98 3.02 17.35
C LYS A 379 20.29 2.36 16.92
N THR A 380 20.22 1.35 16.05
CA THR A 380 21.40 0.68 15.51
C THR A 380 22.25 1.65 14.69
N LEU A 381 21.61 2.40 13.77
CA LEU A 381 22.32 3.38 12.95
C LEU A 381 22.95 4.53 13.77
N LEU A 382 22.29 4.96 14.84
CA LEU A 382 22.87 5.96 15.75
C LEU A 382 24.14 5.43 16.40
N LYS A 383 24.13 4.19 16.91
CA LYS A 383 25.32 3.55 17.49
C LYS A 383 26.44 3.38 16.48
N GLU A 384 26.14 2.91 15.26
CA GLU A 384 27.12 2.75 14.18
C GLU A 384 27.78 4.07 13.77
N ASN A 385 27.12 5.20 13.98
CA ASN A 385 27.65 6.54 13.74
C ASN A 385 28.24 7.20 15.00
N ASN A 386 28.45 6.46 16.10
CA ASN A 386 28.96 6.95 17.38
C ASN A 386 28.14 8.11 17.97
N ILE A 387 26.81 8.01 17.85
CA ILE A 387 25.86 8.99 18.37
C ILE A 387 25.14 8.35 19.57
N ASP A 388 25.35 8.90 20.75
CA ASP A 388 24.73 8.42 21.99
C ASP A 388 23.21 8.59 21.95
N VAL A 389 22.48 7.53 22.37
CA VAL A 389 21.00 7.45 22.31
C VAL A 389 20.40 7.85 23.65
#